data_421bbb32f53144589eecaf535a75239e
#
_entry.id   421bbb32f53144589eecaf535a75239e
#
_cell.length_a   1.000
_cell.length_b   1.000
_cell.length_c   1.000
_cell.angle_alpha   90.00
_cell.angle_beta   90.00
_cell.angle_gamma   90.00
#
_symmetry.space_group_name_H-M   'P 1'
#
loop_
_entity.id
_entity.type
_entity.pdbx_description
1 polymer ?
#
loop_
_entity_poly.entity_id
_entity_poly.type
_entity_poly.pdbx_seq_one_letter_code
_entity_poly.pdbx_strand_id
1 'polypeptide(L)'
;MANTFHVAVYVRSIPEAVEQYRKLLGIEPAKVKHDYAKFEIADPPVIFSLNVGGEPGKLSHLGIRYPGTGEVASEMVRVKQAAVPLFQQEGTTCCYAKADKFWVQDADGIPWEMYTLLEDVDAETAADRELRNFLGQQPKADAATSATPGAATAGCCAPAEASTRQ
;
A
#
# COMPACT_ATOMS: atom_id res chain seq x y z
N MET A 1 -16.82 -1.63 12.71
CA MET A 1 -16.10 -2.51 11.77
C MET A 1 -14.62 -2.44 12.09
N ALA A 2 -13.83 -3.47 11.81
CA ALA A 2 -12.39 -3.44 12.00
C ALA A 2 -11.70 -2.65 10.87
N ASN A 3 -10.51 -2.11 11.15
CA ASN A 3 -9.65 -1.54 10.12
C ASN A 3 -9.25 -2.62 9.11
N THR A 4 -9.10 -2.24 7.85
CA THR A 4 -8.72 -3.18 6.77
C THR A 4 -7.41 -2.75 6.16
N PHE A 5 -6.45 -3.67 6.07
CA PHE A 5 -5.18 -3.41 5.42
C PHE A 5 -5.35 -3.28 3.91
N HIS A 6 -4.65 -2.34 3.30
CA HIS A 6 -4.69 -2.07 1.87
C HIS A 6 -3.30 -2.24 1.27
N VAL A 7 -3.23 -3.00 0.18
CA VAL A 7 -2.02 -3.17 -0.62
C VAL A 7 -2.36 -2.85 -2.07
N ALA A 8 -1.64 -1.92 -2.66
CA ALA A 8 -1.78 -1.55 -4.06
C ALA A 8 -0.49 -1.83 -4.83
N VAL A 9 -0.62 -2.51 -5.96
CA VAL A 9 0.51 -2.87 -6.82
C VAL A 9 0.30 -2.38 -8.25
N TYR A 10 1.39 -2.14 -8.95
CA TYR A 10 1.34 -1.82 -10.37
C TYR A 10 1.33 -3.09 -11.22
N VAL A 11 0.45 -3.10 -12.23
CA VAL A 11 0.33 -4.18 -13.19
C VAL A 11 0.43 -3.63 -14.62
N ARG A 12 0.76 -4.48 -15.56
CA ARG A 12 0.88 -4.11 -16.98
C ARG A 12 -0.48 -3.93 -17.65
N SER A 13 -1.43 -4.80 -17.29
CA SER A 13 -2.75 -4.90 -17.92
C SER A 13 -3.77 -5.31 -16.86
N ILE A 14 -4.84 -4.53 -16.69
CA ILE A 14 -5.91 -4.86 -15.74
C ILE A 14 -6.62 -6.16 -16.12
N PRO A 15 -7.06 -6.40 -17.39
CA PRO A 15 -7.73 -7.64 -17.75
C PRO A 15 -6.91 -8.90 -17.46
N GLU A 16 -5.61 -8.89 -17.81
CA GLU A 16 -4.72 -10.03 -17.58
C GLU A 16 -4.48 -10.29 -16.09
N ALA A 17 -4.23 -9.20 -15.33
CA ALA A 17 -4.00 -9.29 -13.91
C ALA A 17 -5.26 -9.75 -13.15
N VAL A 18 -6.44 -9.24 -13.51
CA VAL A 18 -7.72 -9.68 -12.93
C VAL A 18 -7.93 -11.16 -13.14
N GLU A 19 -7.73 -11.66 -14.37
CA GLU A 19 -7.87 -13.09 -14.66
C GLU A 19 -6.91 -13.98 -13.86
N GLN A 20 -5.67 -13.52 -13.68
CA GLN A 20 -4.67 -14.22 -12.87
C GLN A 20 -5.03 -14.20 -11.38
N TYR A 21 -5.38 -13.04 -10.83
CA TYR A 21 -5.68 -12.91 -9.40
C TYR A 21 -7.01 -13.56 -9.01
N ARG A 22 -8.01 -13.61 -9.89
CA ARG A 22 -9.23 -14.42 -9.69
C ARG A 22 -8.89 -15.89 -9.43
N LYS A 23 -7.99 -16.46 -10.22
CA LYS A 23 -7.54 -17.85 -10.05
C LYS A 23 -6.71 -18.03 -8.78
N LEU A 24 -5.82 -17.09 -8.49
CA LEU A 24 -4.94 -17.14 -7.32
C LEU A 24 -5.70 -16.99 -6.01
N LEU A 25 -6.60 -16.01 -5.93
CA LEU A 25 -7.34 -15.67 -4.71
C LEU A 25 -8.65 -16.46 -4.56
N GLY A 26 -9.17 -17.05 -5.64
CA GLY A 26 -10.43 -17.77 -5.65
C GLY A 26 -11.67 -16.89 -5.44
N ILE A 27 -11.58 -15.58 -5.69
CA ILE A 27 -12.66 -14.61 -5.52
C ILE A 27 -12.78 -13.70 -6.75
N GLU A 28 -13.97 -13.11 -6.93
CA GLU A 28 -14.19 -12.09 -7.94
C GLU A 28 -13.70 -10.72 -7.46
N PRO A 29 -13.24 -9.84 -8.37
CA PRO A 29 -12.90 -8.47 -8.01
C PRO A 29 -14.17 -7.71 -7.61
N ALA A 30 -14.07 -6.92 -6.53
CA ALA A 30 -15.15 -6.05 -6.06
C ALA A 30 -15.37 -4.84 -6.98
N LYS A 31 -14.34 -4.44 -7.73
CA LYS A 31 -14.41 -3.35 -8.72
C LYS A 31 -13.42 -3.61 -9.85
N VAL A 32 -13.81 -3.31 -11.10
CA VAL A 32 -12.93 -3.34 -12.28
C VAL A 32 -13.21 -2.10 -13.13
N LYS A 33 -12.17 -1.37 -13.48
CA LYS A 33 -12.16 -0.26 -14.44
C LYS A 33 -11.02 -0.49 -15.45
N HIS A 34 -10.86 0.38 -16.45
CA HIS A 34 -9.85 0.20 -17.50
C HIS A 34 -8.40 0.29 -16.98
N ASP A 35 -8.18 1.04 -15.90
CA ASP A 35 -6.87 1.35 -15.30
C ASP A 35 -6.73 0.91 -13.84
N TYR A 36 -7.79 0.31 -13.27
CA TYR A 36 -7.88 -0.05 -11.86
C TYR A 36 -8.70 -1.31 -11.64
N ALA A 37 -8.30 -2.16 -10.69
CA ALA A 37 -9.16 -3.20 -10.13
C ALA A 37 -8.92 -3.37 -8.63
N LYS A 38 -9.94 -3.88 -7.92
CA LYS A 38 -9.90 -4.08 -6.47
C LYS A 38 -10.50 -5.43 -6.10
N PHE A 39 -9.78 -6.18 -5.29
CA PHE A 39 -10.25 -7.37 -4.59
C PHE A 39 -10.43 -7.06 -3.11
N GLU A 40 -11.51 -7.53 -2.51
CA GLU A 40 -11.76 -7.44 -1.07
C GLU A 40 -11.70 -8.85 -0.48
N ILE A 41 -10.57 -9.17 0.16
CA ILE A 41 -10.32 -10.45 0.80
C ILE A 41 -10.92 -10.37 2.21
N ALA A 42 -11.70 -11.39 2.61
CA ALA A 42 -12.39 -11.39 3.89
C ALA A 42 -11.53 -11.91 5.04
N ASP A 43 -10.67 -12.90 4.77
CA ASP A 43 -9.82 -13.54 5.78
C ASP A 43 -8.43 -13.86 5.20
N PRO A 44 -7.37 -13.21 5.67
CA PRO A 44 -7.39 -12.00 6.51
C PRO A 44 -8.04 -10.81 5.78
N PRO A 45 -8.61 -9.83 6.51
CA PRO A 45 -9.26 -8.69 5.88
C PRO A 45 -8.22 -7.78 5.19
N VAL A 46 -8.16 -7.88 3.86
CA VAL A 46 -7.22 -7.14 3.00
C VAL A 46 -7.94 -6.60 1.77
N ILE A 47 -7.67 -5.35 1.45
CA ILE A 47 -7.99 -4.76 0.15
C ILE A 47 -6.74 -4.90 -0.71
N PHE A 48 -6.87 -5.58 -1.84
CA PHE A 48 -5.79 -5.73 -2.80
C PHE A 48 -6.16 -5.02 -4.10
N SER A 49 -5.41 -3.98 -4.45
CA SER A 49 -5.67 -3.13 -5.61
C SER A 49 -4.60 -3.27 -6.69
N LEU A 50 -5.05 -3.26 -7.93
CA LEU A 50 -4.25 -3.30 -9.14
C LEU A 50 -4.36 -1.95 -9.84
N ASN A 51 -3.23 -1.35 -10.19
CA ASN A 51 -3.16 -0.07 -10.85
C ASN A 51 -2.27 -0.17 -12.10
N VAL A 52 -2.58 0.58 -13.13
CA VAL A 52 -1.65 0.83 -14.25
C VAL A 52 -0.95 2.20 -14.06
N GLY A 53 0.10 2.45 -14.84
CA GLY A 53 0.77 3.76 -14.87
C GLY A 53 2.07 3.84 -14.08
N GLY A 54 2.43 2.80 -13.32
CA GLY A 54 3.75 2.63 -12.71
C GLY A 54 4.51 1.45 -13.27
N GLU A 55 5.66 1.12 -12.68
CA GLU A 55 6.48 -0.04 -13.08
C GLU A 55 5.77 -1.34 -12.67
N PRO A 56 5.39 -2.21 -13.62
CA PRO A 56 4.68 -3.45 -13.31
C PRO A 56 5.46 -4.36 -12.35
N GLY A 57 4.75 -4.93 -11.38
CA GLY A 57 5.34 -5.78 -10.33
C GLY A 57 5.90 -5.01 -9.13
N LYS A 58 5.83 -3.68 -9.15
CA LYS A 58 6.21 -2.85 -7.99
C LYS A 58 5.02 -2.49 -7.12
N LEU A 59 5.31 -2.24 -5.85
CA LEU A 59 4.35 -1.68 -4.91
C LEU A 59 3.97 -0.25 -5.36
N SER A 60 2.68 0.05 -5.40
CA SER A 60 2.19 1.41 -5.58
C SER A 60 2.16 2.13 -4.24
N HIS A 61 1.43 1.58 -3.28
CA HIS A 61 1.35 2.07 -1.91
C HIS A 61 0.80 0.99 -0.97
N LEU A 62 0.96 1.21 0.31
CA LEU A 62 0.26 0.52 1.38
C LEU A 62 -0.83 1.44 1.96
N GLY A 63 -1.72 0.90 2.80
CA GLY A 63 -2.70 1.74 3.46
C GLY A 63 -3.52 1.02 4.50
N ILE A 64 -4.36 1.81 5.18
CA ILE A 64 -5.34 1.33 6.13
C ILE A 64 -6.66 2.02 5.83
N ARG A 65 -7.70 1.21 5.55
CA ARG A 65 -9.08 1.70 5.48
C ARG A 65 -9.70 1.67 6.87
N TYR A 66 -10.16 2.81 7.32
CA TYR A 66 -10.87 2.99 8.59
C TYR A 66 -12.38 2.91 8.38
N PRO A 67 -13.16 2.58 9.43
CA PRO A 67 -14.62 2.48 9.35
C PRO A 67 -15.32 3.82 9.06
N GLY A 68 -14.72 4.94 9.47
CA GLY A 68 -15.36 6.24 9.31
C GLY A 68 -14.36 7.41 9.38
N THR A 69 -14.89 8.61 9.15
CA THR A 69 -14.11 9.86 9.12
C THR A 69 -13.53 10.24 10.47
N GLY A 70 -14.21 9.89 11.57
CA GLY A 70 -13.74 10.14 12.93
C GLY A 70 -12.45 9.38 13.26
N GLU A 71 -12.35 8.13 12.80
CA GLU A 71 -11.16 7.31 12.98
C GLU A 71 -9.98 7.84 12.15
N VAL A 72 -10.22 8.26 10.89
CA VAL A 72 -9.19 8.91 10.06
C VAL A 72 -8.70 10.20 10.71
N ALA A 73 -9.60 11.04 11.22
CA ALA A 73 -9.25 12.28 11.89
C ALA A 73 -8.43 12.03 13.17
N SER A 74 -8.82 11.05 13.98
CA SER A 74 -8.10 10.66 15.19
C SER A 74 -6.69 10.16 14.88
N GLU A 75 -6.56 9.33 13.85
CA GLU A 75 -5.27 8.81 13.42
C GLU A 75 -4.37 9.91 12.85
N MET A 76 -4.94 10.85 12.11
CA MET A 76 -4.20 12.02 11.62
C MET A 76 -3.65 12.87 12.77
N VAL A 77 -4.42 13.09 13.84
CA VAL A 77 -3.94 13.78 15.05
C VAL A 77 -2.78 13.03 15.69
N ARG A 78 -2.89 11.70 15.84
CA ARG A 78 -1.81 10.86 16.38
C ARG A 78 -0.52 10.97 15.56
N VAL A 79 -0.63 10.91 14.22
CA VAL A 79 0.52 11.01 13.30
C VAL A 79 1.16 12.40 13.37
N LYS A 80 0.35 13.47 13.44
CA LYS A 80 0.86 14.85 13.65
C LYS A 80 1.61 14.99 14.98
N GLN A 81 1.07 14.42 16.06
CA GLN A 81 1.74 14.43 17.37
C GLN A 81 3.06 13.66 17.37
N ALA A 82 3.18 12.63 16.53
CA ALA A 82 4.43 11.90 16.32
C ALA A 82 5.43 12.64 15.39
N ALA A 83 5.12 13.86 14.98
CA ALA A 83 5.92 14.69 14.07
C ALA A 83 6.24 14.01 12.70
N VAL A 84 5.36 13.10 12.25
CA VAL A 84 5.47 12.50 10.92
C VAL A 84 4.84 13.45 9.89
N PRO A 85 5.56 13.86 8.85
CA PRO A 85 5.00 14.67 7.77
C PRO A 85 3.84 13.95 7.10
N LEU A 86 2.75 14.68 6.83
CA LEU A 86 1.58 14.12 6.16
C LEU A 86 0.99 15.10 5.14
N PHE A 87 0.30 14.54 4.15
CA PHE A 87 -0.48 15.27 3.15
C PHE A 87 -1.96 14.91 3.29
N GLN A 88 -2.81 15.87 3.62
CA GLN A 88 -4.24 15.68 3.88
C GLN A 88 -5.07 15.94 2.63
N GLN A 89 -6.09 15.10 2.39
CA GLN A 89 -7.08 15.25 1.34
C GLN A 89 -8.47 14.98 1.91
N GLU A 90 -9.38 15.96 1.84
CA GLU A 90 -10.76 15.84 2.32
C GLU A 90 -11.72 15.78 1.15
N GLY A 91 -12.69 14.85 1.21
CA GLY A 91 -13.72 14.68 0.19
C GLY A 91 -13.18 14.49 -1.22
N THR A 92 -11.94 14.02 -1.34
CA THR A 92 -11.26 13.91 -2.63
C THR A 92 -11.75 12.68 -3.38
N THR A 93 -12.10 12.86 -4.65
CA THR A 93 -12.40 11.76 -5.56
C THR A 93 -11.10 11.24 -6.16
N CYS A 94 -10.78 9.98 -5.91
CA CYS A 94 -9.61 9.30 -6.47
C CYS A 94 -9.90 7.80 -6.62
N CYS A 95 -9.35 7.17 -7.67
CA CYS A 95 -9.49 5.72 -7.88
C CYS A 95 -10.95 5.24 -7.82
N TYR A 96 -11.85 6.02 -8.41
CA TYR A 96 -13.31 5.76 -8.47
C TYR A 96 -13.99 5.69 -7.09
N ALA A 97 -13.47 6.46 -6.12
CA ALA A 97 -14.06 6.60 -4.80
C ALA A 97 -13.90 8.02 -4.29
N LYS A 98 -14.92 8.54 -3.59
CA LYS A 98 -14.79 9.75 -2.77
C LYS A 98 -14.36 9.32 -1.37
N ALA A 99 -13.31 9.94 -0.85
CA ALA A 99 -12.70 9.54 0.41
C ALA A 99 -12.17 10.75 1.20
N ASP A 100 -12.23 10.64 2.53
CA ASP A 100 -11.40 11.43 3.41
C ASP A 100 -10.14 10.65 3.69
N LYS A 101 -8.99 11.26 3.50
CA LYS A 101 -7.71 10.57 3.61
C LYS A 101 -6.54 11.48 3.90
N PHE A 102 -5.47 10.89 4.37
CA PHE A 102 -4.16 11.52 4.40
C PHE A 102 -3.08 10.51 3.98
N TRP A 103 -1.98 11.05 3.51
CA TRP A 103 -0.82 10.29 3.07
C TRP A 103 0.35 10.57 3.99
N VAL A 104 1.13 9.53 4.26
CA VAL A 104 2.47 9.62 4.82
C VAL A 104 3.44 8.86 3.94
N GLN A 105 4.72 9.12 4.09
CA GLN A 105 5.76 8.35 3.44
C GLN A 105 6.74 7.88 4.51
N ASP A 106 7.15 6.61 4.45
CA ASP A 106 8.15 6.10 5.37
C ASP A 106 9.57 6.53 4.95
N ALA A 107 10.57 6.15 5.76
CA ALA A 107 11.97 6.55 5.53
C ALA A 107 12.56 6.00 4.22
N ASP A 108 12.00 4.93 3.69
CA ASP A 108 12.44 4.30 2.43
C ASP A 108 11.60 4.76 1.23
N GLY A 109 10.66 5.68 1.46
CA GLY A 109 9.85 6.29 0.41
C GLY A 109 8.59 5.51 0.05
N ILE A 110 8.17 4.52 0.85
CA ILE A 110 6.91 3.80 0.61
C ILE A 110 5.74 4.69 1.00
N PRO A 111 4.81 5.00 0.07
CA PRO A 111 3.61 5.76 0.40
C PRO A 111 2.62 4.92 1.22
N TRP A 112 2.00 5.56 2.22
CA TRP A 112 0.93 5.01 3.03
C TRP A 112 -0.31 5.87 2.95
N GLU A 113 -1.43 5.28 2.57
CA GLU A 113 -2.75 5.91 2.50
C GLU A 113 -3.59 5.52 3.72
N MET A 114 -3.98 6.51 4.53
CA MET A 114 -4.90 6.35 5.65
C MET A 114 -6.24 6.96 5.25
N TYR A 115 -7.29 6.14 5.09
CA TYR A 115 -8.53 6.62 4.46
C TYR A 115 -9.79 5.96 4.96
N THR A 116 -10.92 6.62 4.70
CA THR A 116 -12.26 6.02 4.73
C THR A 116 -13.00 6.32 3.44
N LEU A 117 -13.80 5.37 2.97
CA LEU A 117 -14.67 5.56 1.81
C LEU A 117 -15.92 6.31 2.24
N LEU A 118 -16.26 7.40 1.54
CA LEU A 118 -17.52 8.12 1.68
C LEU A 118 -18.54 7.64 0.64
N GLU A 119 -18.09 7.45 -0.60
CA GLU A 119 -18.94 7.08 -1.72
C GLU A 119 -18.10 6.42 -2.83
N ASP A 120 -18.65 5.39 -3.48
CA ASP A 120 -18.11 4.87 -4.73
C ASP A 120 -18.58 5.75 -5.89
N VAL A 121 -17.64 6.19 -6.73
CA VAL A 121 -17.95 7.04 -7.89
C VAL A 121 -17.44 6.41 -9.17
N ASP A 122 -18.10 6.68 -10.28
CA ASP A 122 -17.70 6.20 -11.62
C ASP A 122 -16.79 7.20 -12.35
N ALA A 123 -16.51 8.35 -11.74
CA ALA A 123 -15.66 9.37 -12.33
C ALA A 123 -14.18 8.98 -12.28
N GLU A 124 -13.51 9.15 -13.41
CA GLU A 124 -12.06 9.12 -13.50
C GLU A 124 -11.50 10.44 -12.94
N THR A 125 -10.46 10.38 -12.12
CA THR A 125 -9.82 11.58 -11.59
C THR A 125 -8.39 11.69 -12.10
N ALA A 126 -8.01 12.91 -12.49
CA ALA A 126 -6.62 13.22 -12.77
C ALA A 126 -5.77 12.99 -11.53
N ALA A 127 -4.59 12.38 -11.71
CA ALA A 127 -3.66 12.20 -10.62
C ALA A 127 -3.32 13.54 -9.96
N ASP A 128 -3.45 13.61 -8.65
CA ASP A 128 -3.23 14.82 -7.87
C ASP A 128 -1.76 15.28 -7.97
N ARG A 129 -1.54 16.47 -8.51
CA ARG A 129 -0.21 17.05 -8.67
C ARG A 129 0.44 17.33 -7.30
N GLU A 130 -0.34 17.79 -6.33
CA GLU A 130 0.16 18.14 -5.00
C GLU A 130 0.59 16.89 -4.23
N LEU A 131 -0.18 15.80 -4.35
CA LEU A 131 0.20 14.50 -3.79
C LEU A 131 1.51 14.01 -4.41
N ARG A 132 1.66 14.09 -5.75
CA ARG A 132 2.92 13.70 -6.41
C ARG A 132 4.10 14.54 -5.95
N ASN A 133 3.90 15.84 -5.74
CA ASN A 133 4.93 16.72 -5.20
C ASN A 133 5.31 16.33 -3.77
N PHE A 134 4.32 16.04 -2.91
CA PHE A 134 4.56 15.57 -1.56
C PHE A 134 5.37 14.26 -1.55
N LEU A 135 4.94 13.26 -2.33
CA LEU A 135 5.64 11.96 -2.41
C LEU A 135 7.02 12.04 -3.08
N GLY A 136 7.28 13.08 -3.88
CA GLY A 136 8.59 13.31 -4.52
C GLY A 136 9.57 14.16 -3.71
N GLN A 137 9.14 14.81 -2.63
CA GLN A 137 9.95 15.74 -1.84
C GLN A 137 10.69 15.12 -0.65
N GLN A 138 10.50 13.81 -0.38
CA GLN A 138 11.24 13.18 0.72
C GLN A 138 12.73 13.17 0.40
N PRO A 139 13.59 13.55 1.35
CA PRO A 139 15.02 13.47 1.15
C PRO A 139 15.40 12.02 0.86
N LYS A 140 16.04 11.79 -0.28
CA LYS A 140 16.80 10.55 -0.46
C LYS A 140 17.74 10.48 0.73
N ALA A 141 17.62 9.43 1.55
CA ALA A 141 18.59 9.17 2.61
C ALA A 141 19.95 9.26 1.96
N ASP A 142 20.75 10.23 2.37
CA ASP A 142 22.12 10.35 1.93
C ASP A 142 22.75 8.99 2.18
N ALA A 143 23.35 8.42 1.14
CA ALA A 143 24.05 7.15 1.22
C ALA A 143 25.06 7.25 2.36
N ALA A 144 24.65 6.79 3.54
CA ALA A 144 25.52 6.75 4.70
C ALA A 144 26.74 5.93 4.28
N THR A 145 27.87 6.59 4.22
CA THR A 145 29.21 6.07 4.05
C THR A 145 29.31 4.69 4.71
N SER A 146 29.56 3.67 3.91
CA SER A 146 29.78 2.30 4.34
C SER A 146 30.96 2.25 5.30
N ALA A 147 30.70 2.37 6.60
CA ALA A 147 31.61 1.87 7.61
C ALA A 147 31.37 0.37 7.69
N THR A 148 32.28 -0.39 7.15
CA THR A 148 32.36 -1.84 7.27
C THR A 148 32.49 -2.20 8.75
N PRO A 149 31.55 -2.86 9.38
CA PRO A 149 31.81 -3.55 10.64
C PRO A 149 32.41 -4.92 10.31
N GLY A 150 33.54 -5.20 10.93
CA GLY A 150 34.26 -6.45 10.81
C GLY A 150 33.39 -7.68 11.07
N ALA A 151 33.82 -8.76 10.43
CA ALA A 151 33.26 -10.09 10.52
C ALA A 151 32.96 -10.52 11.96
N ALA A 152 31.70 -10.81 12.23
CA ALA A 152 31.30 -11.70 13.32
C ALA A 152 30.51 -12.84 12.68
N THR A 153 31.18 -13.98 12.59
CA THR A 153 30.61 -15.28 12.26
C THR A 153 29.65 -15.71 13.34
N ALA A 154 28.38 -15.85 13.02
CA ALA A 154 27.47 -16.69 13.77
C ALA A 154 26.47 -17.32 12.80
N GLY A 155 26.66 -18.61 12.56
CA GLY A 155 25.82 -19.42 11.72
C GLY A 155 24.47 -19.67 12.36
N CYS A 156 23.45 -19.58 11.53
CA CYS A 156 22.16 -20.22 11.76
C CYS A 156 21.82 -21.04 10.53
N CYS A 157 21.44 -22.30 10.78
CA CYS A 157 21.05 -23.35 9.85
C CYS A 157 22.15 -24.27 9.34
N ALA A 158 22.62 -25.19 10.22
CA ALA A 158 23.18 -26.45 9.79
C ALA A 158 22.05 -27.51 9.65
N PRO A 159 22.00 -28.29 8.57
CA PRO A 159 21.05 -29.40 8.45
C PRO A 159 21.49 -30.57 9.36
N ALA A 160 20.53 -31.19 10.03
CA ALA A 160 20.73 -32.38 10.83
C ALA A 160 21.13 -33.58 9.92
N GLU A 161 22.31 -34.11 10.12
CA GLU A 161 22.74 -35.36 9.49
C GLU A 161 21.96 -36.54 10.09
N ALA A 162 21.37 -37.33 9.19
CA ALA A 162 20.78 -38.62 9.53
C ALA A 162 21.87 -39.63 9.88
N SER A 163 21.95 -40.03 11.13
CA SER A 163 22.81 -41.14 11.57
C SER A 163 22.13 -42.46 11.27
N THR A 164 22.63 -43.16 10.25
CA THR A 164 22.38 -44.59 10.01
C THR A 164 23.20 -45.38 11.01
N ARG A 165 22.56 -46.21 11.85
CA ARG A 165 23.23 -47.30 12.57
C ARG A 165 22.63 -48.63 12.10
N GLN A 166 23.57 -49.51 11.79
CA GLN A 166 23.43 -50.93 11.50
C GLN A 166 22.70 -51.68 12.63
#